data_2b85ad93b83cc2bc9b3ec7b8c6667e8b
#
_entry.id   2b85ad93b83cc2bc9b3ec7b8c6667e8b
#
_cell.length_a   1.000
_cell.length_b   1.000
_cell.length_c   1.000
_cell.angle_alpha   90.00
_cell.angle_beta   90.00
_cell.angle_gamma   90.00
#
_symmetry.space_group_name_H-M   'P 1'
#
loop_
_entity.id
_entity.type
_entity.pdbx_description
1 polymer ?
#
loop_
_entity_poly.entity_id
_entity_poly.type
_entity_poly.pdbx_seq_one_letter_code
_entity_poly.pdbx_strand_id
1 'polypeptide(L)'
;MASIAAVAHIELRTRARGAELGTCLSIAGSNLESIEPEACNEGSIFSVKNLFFNVPARRKFLKSNETEFRNIINEFERIALVNPQVGMSLYHNDAEIFNLPESGLRQRIINIYGKSLNQKLLSLDAQSSMVTISGFVGRPDSAKKRGGIAVLFL
;
A
#
# COMPACT_ATOMS: atom_id res chain seq x y z
N MET A 1 -8.75 -7.62 6.92
CA MET A 1 -9.22 -8.61 5.90
C MET A 1 -10.69 -9.01 6.09
N ALA A 2 -11.20 -9.28 7.32
CA ALA A 2 -12.60 -9.68 7.54
C ALA A 2 -13.65 -8.76 6.90
N SER A 3 -13.47 -7.44 7.00
CA SER A 3 -14.38 -6.44 6.39
C SER A 3 -14.39 -6.49 4.86
N ILE A 4 -13.28 -6.88 4.23
CA ILE A 4 -13.19 -7.07 2.77
C ILE A 4 -13.87 -8.39 2.39
N ALA A 5 -13.63 -9.45 3.15
CA ALA A 5 -14.23 -10.77 2.93
C ALA A 5 -15.77 -10.73 2.96
N ALA A 6 -16.34 -9.80 3.76
CA ALA A 6 -17.79 -9.63 3.84
C ALA A 6 -18.43 -9.12 2.54
N VAL A 7 -17.66 -8.47 1.66
CA VAL A 7 -18.19 -7.77 0.47
C VAL A 7 -17.46 -8.14 -0.83
N ALA A 8 -16.59 -9.14 -0.79
CA ALA A 8 -15.79 -9.57 -1.94
C ALA A 8 -15.61 -11.07 -1.96
N HIS A 9 -15.13 -11.60 -3.07
CA HIS A 9 -14.55 -12.94 -3.16
C HIS A 9 -13.06 -12.81 -2.85
N ILE A 10 -12.58 -13.55 -1.85
CA ILE A 10 -11.17 -13.61 -1.47
C ILE A 10 -10.63 -15.00 -1.74
N GLU A 11 -9.47 -15.05 -2.37
CA GLU A 11 -8.64 -16.23 -2.50
C GLU A 11 -7.30 -15.95 -1.84
N LEU A 12 -6.92 -16.77 -0.88
CA LEU A 12 -5.62 -16.72 -0.21
C LEU A 12 -4.84 -17.97 -0.55
N ARG A 13 -3.67 -17.80 -1.17
CA ARG A 13 -2.68 -18.87 -1.36
C ARG A 13 -1.50 -18.57 -0.46
N THR A 14 -1.14 -19.50 0.39
CA THR A 14 -0.04 -19.28 1.32
C THR A 14 0.75 -20.54 1.57
N ARG A 15 2.08 -20.40 1.65
CA ARG A 15 3.00 -21.46 2.02
C ARG A 15 4.04 -20.93 2.99
N ALA A 16 4.19 -21.62 4.12
CA ALA A 16 5.23 -21.31 5.08
C ALA A 16 6.63 -21.71 4.53
N ARG A 17 7.65 -21.02 4.97
CA ARG A 17 9.03 -21.32 4.58
C ARG A 17 9.38 -22.75 4.96
N GLY A 18 9.90 -23.53 4.01
CA GLY A 18 10.30 -24.91 4.20
C GLY A 18 9.14 -25.94 4.22
N ALA A 19 7.89 -25.53 4.04
CA ALA A 19 6.78 -26.46 3.87
C ALA A 19 6.74 -27.01 2.43
N GLU A 20 6.39 -28.28 2.25
CA GLU A 20 6.28 -28.92 0.93
C GLU A 20 5.06 -28.39 0.17
N LEU A 21 3.94 -28.27 0.87
CA LEU A 21 2.67 -27.77 0.30
C LEU A 21 2.23 -26.51 1.03
N GLY A 22 1.53 -25.67 0.29
CA GLY A 22 0.79 -24.55 0.81
C GLY A 22 -0.69 -24.88 0.97
N THR A 23 -1.47 -23.83 1.24
CA THR A 23 -2.93 -23.90 1.39
C THR A 23 -3.56 -22.84 0.51
N CYS A 24 -4.61 -23.22 -0.20
CA CYS A 24 -5.53 -22.30 -0.86
C CYS A 24 -6.83 -22.23 -0.07
N LEU A 25 -7.25 -21.00 0.26
CA LEU A 25 -8.48 -20.74 1.00
C LEU A 25 -9.34 -19.78 0.18
N SER A 26 -10.62 -20.12 0.00
CA SER A 26 -11.60 -19.30 -0.71
C SER A 26 -12.74 -18.88 0.21
N ILE A 27 -13.06 -17.58 0.18
CA ILE A 27 -14.14 -16.98 0.98
C ILE A 27 -14.98 -16.09 0.05
N ALA A 28 -16.31 -16.16 0.17
CA ALA A 28 -17.22 -15.23 -0.50
C ALA A 28 -18.28 -14.71 0.47
N GLY A 29 -18.39 -13.40 0.61
CA GLY A 29 -19.39 -12.77 1.48
C GLY A 29 -19.36 -13.27 2.93
N SER A 30 -18.17 -13.42 3.50
CA SER A 30 -17.90 -13.99 4.84
C SER A 30 -18.12 -15.50 4.97
N ASN A 31 -18.55 -16.20 3.93
CA ASN A 31 -18.70 -17.65 3.95
C ASN A 31 -17.44 -18.33 3.44
N LEU A 32 -16.91 -19.28 4.21
CA LEU A 32 -15.81 -20.13 3.79
C LEU A 32 -16.33 -21.11 2.74
N GLU A 33 -15.74 -21.07 1.53
CA GLU A 33 -16.12 -21.97 0.43
C GLU A 33 -15.25 -23.22 0.38
N SER A 34 -13.91 -23.03 0.47
CA SER A 34 -12.98 -24.16 0.46
C SER A 34 -11.69 -23.86 1.22
N ILE A 35 -11.05 -24.93 1.70
CA ILE A 35 -9.65 -24.94 2.18
C ILE A 35 -9.01 -26.20 1.60
N GLU A 36 -8.03 -26.04 0.73
CA GLU A 36 -7.40 -27.14 0.03
C GLU A 36 -5.87 -27.01 0.04
N PRO A 37 -5.14 -28.13 0.11
CA PRO A 37 -3.69 -28.11 -0.12
C PRO A 37 -3.40 -27.70 -1.56
N GLU A 38 -2.40 -26.82 -1.75
CA GLU A 38 -2.01 -26.36 -3.09
C GLU A 38 -0.49 -26.16 -3.16
N ALA A 39 0.09 -26.53 -4.31
CA ALA A 39 1.47 -26.21 -4.62
C ALA A 39 1.56 -24.73 -5.01
N CYS A 40 2.18 -23.90 -4.16
CA CYS A 40 2.39 -22.48 -4.41
C CYS A 40 3.76 -22.04 -3.91
N ASN A 41 4.20 -20.83 -4.30
CA ASN A 41 5.43 -20.25 -3.82
C ASN A 41 5.39 -19.92 -2.32
N GLU A 42 6.55 -19.88 -1.66
CA GLU A 42 6.65 -19.38 -0.28
C GLU A 42 6.11 -17.95 -0.19
N GLY A 43 5.42 -17.65 0.91
CA GLY A 43 4.76 -16.37 1.13
C GLY A 43 3.24 -16.45 1.04
N SER A 44 2.59 -15.30 0.87
CA SER A 44 1.14 -15.21 0.82
C SER A 44 0.68 -14.34 -0.33
N ILE A 45 -0.30 -14.82 -1.09
CA ILE A 45 -0.95 -14.11 -2.19
C ILE A 45 -2.41 -13.95 -1.83
N PHE A 46 -2.87 -12.71 -1.75
CA PHE A 46 -4.27 -12.37 -1.57
C PHE A 46 -4.86 -11.86 -2.88
N SER A 47 -5.89 -12.54 -3.39
CA SER A 47 -6.67 -12.09 -4.53
C SER A 47 -8.03 -11.61 -4.03
N VAL A 48 -8.37 -10.35 -4.33
CA VAL A 48 -9.68 -9.78 -4.02
C VAL A 48 -10.42 -9.56 -5.33
N LYS A 49 -11.53 -10.28 -5.52
CA LYS A 49 -12.31 -10.26 -6.76
C LYS A 49 -13.74 -9.84 -6.47
N ASN A 50 -14.44 -9.29 -7.47
CA ASN A 50 -15.86 -8.97 -7.40
C ASN A 50 -16.23 -8.09 -6.19
N LEU A 51 -15.43 -7.06 -5.90
CA LEU A 51 -15.68 -6.14 -4.80
C LEU A 51 -17.11 -5.57 -4.87
N PHE A 52 -17.81 -5.61 -3.74
CA PHE A 52 -19.23 -5.22 -3.59
C PHE A 52 -20.22 -6.06 -4.41
N PHE A 53 -19.92 -7.34 -4.70
CA PHE A 53 -20.83 -8.22 -5.44
C PHE A 53 -22.18 -8.36 -4.76
N ASN A 54 -22.22 -8.39 -3.43
CA ASN A 54 -23.42 -8.54 -2.60
C ASN A 54 -23.95 -7.20 -2.03
N VAL A 55 -23.35 -6.05 -2.41
CA VAL A 55 -23.77 -4.71 -1.98
C VAL A 55 -23.90 -3.77 -3.19
N PRO A 56 -24.94 -3.95 -4.03
CA PRO A 56 -25.07 -3.20 -5.29
C PRO A 56 -25.06 -1.67 -5.12
N ALA A 57 -25.59 -1.17 -4.02
CA ALA A 57 -25.57 0.26 -3.70
C ALA A 57 -24.13 0.79 -3.63
N ARG A 58 -23.23 0.11 -2.87
CA ARG A 58 -21.82 0.51 -2.78
C ARG A 58 -21.11 0.42 -4.13
N ARG A 59 -21.42 -0.61 -4.94
CA ARG A 59 -20.83 -0.76 -6.27
C ARG A 59 -21.17 0.43 -7.18
N LYS A 60 -22.40 0.98 -7.09
CA LYS A 60 -22.83 2.17 -7.86
C LYS A 60 -22.12 3.46 -7.44
N PHE A 61 -21.60 3.52 -6.23
CA PHE A 61 -20.85 4.69 -5.72
C PHE A 61 -19.37 4.69 -6.09
N LEU A 62 -18.83 3.61 -6.67
CA LEU A 62 -17.47 3.61 -7.20
C LEU A 62 -17.34 4.68 -8.28
N LYS A 63 -16.25 5.40 -8.24
CA LYS A 63 -15.90 6.43 -9.22
C LYS A 63 -15.41 5.79 -10.53
N SER A 64 -14.92 6.61 -11.45
CA SER A 64 -14.22 6.08 -12.63
C SER A 64 -12.94 5.33 -12.23
N ASN A 65 -12.52 4.38 -13.06
CA ASN A 65 -11.31 3.60 -12.81
C ASN A 65 -10.08 4.48 -12.55
N GLU A 66 -9.95 5.60 -13.26
CA GLU A 66 -8.85 6.55 -13.09
C GLU A 66 -8.90 7.24 -11.71
N THR A 67 -10.11 7.54 -11.23
CA THR A 67 -10.28 8.16 -9.90
C THR A 67 -9.97 7.16 -8.80
N GLU A 68 -10.49 5.93 -8.90
CA GLU A 68 -10.20 4.88 -7.91
C GLU A 68 -8.72 4.48 -7.93
N PHE A 69 -8.12 4.41 -9.12
CA PHE A 69 -6.69 4.13 -9.22
C PHE A 69 -5.83 5.23 -8.57
N ARG A 70 -6.20 6.50 -8.72
CA ARG A 70 -5.53 7.62 -8.03
C ARG A 70 -5.66 7.50 -6.51
N ASN A 71 -6.81 7.07 -6.00
CA ASN A 71 -7.00 6.81 -4.57
C ASN A 71 -6.09 5.67 -4.10
N ILE A 72 -5.98 4.58 -4.88
CA ILE A 72 -5.08 3.45 -4.59
C ILE A 72 -3.62 3.93 -4.53
N ILE A 73 -3.17 4.74 -5.51
CA ILE A 73 -1.82 5.32 -5.50
C ILE A 73 -1.58 6.12 -4.21
N ASN A 74 -2.50 7.00 -3.83
CA ASN A 74 -2.36 7.81 -2.63
C ASN A 74 -2.22 6.96 -1.36
N GLU A 75 -3.01 5.89 -1.23
CA GLU A 75 -2.92 4.99 -0.08
C GLU A 75 -1.62 4.15 -0.12
N PHE A 76 -1.20 3.69 -1.31
CA PHE A 76 0.07 3.01 -1.48
C PHE A 76 1.25 3.89 -1.07
N GLU A 77 1.28 5.15 -1.52
CA GLU A 77 2.31 6.12 -1.15
C GLU A 77 2.40 6.33 0.38
N ARG A 78 1.24 6.45 1.06
CA ARG A 78 1.18 6.60 2.52
C ARG A 78 1.78 5.39 3.22
N ILE A 79 1.40 4.17 2.82
CA ILE A 79 1.92 2.93 3.39
C ILE A 79 3.42 2.79 3.12
N ALA A 80 3.86 3.08 1.90
CA ALA A 80 5.26 2.98 1.49
C ALA A 80 6.17 3.97 2.24
N LEU A 81 5.66 5.17 2.56
CA LEU A 81 6.40 6.18 3.32
C LEU A 81 6.65 5.76 4.76
N VAL A 82 5.67 5.17 5.43
CA VAL A 82 5.82 4.75 6.83
C VAL A 82 6.55 3.43 6.99
N ASN A 83 6.80 2.70 5.89
CA ASN A 83 7.53 1.44 5.88
C ASN A 83 8.70 1.46 4.88
N PRO A 84 9.65 2.39 4.99
CA PRO A 84 10.74 2.50 4.01
C PRO A 84 11.67 1.28 3.99
N GLN A 85 11.74 0.53 5.09
CA GLN A 85 12.52 -0.69 5.25
C GLN A 85 11.90 -1.92 4.54
N VAL A 86 10.69 -1.79 3.98
CA VAL A 86 10.04 -2.87 3.23
C VAL A 86 10.11 -2.57 1.74
N GLY A 87 10.60 -3.52 0.93
CA GLY A 87 10.51 -3.44 -0.53
C GLY A 87 9.05 -3.54 -0.97
N MET A 88 8.59 -2.62 -1.82
CA MET A 88 7.21 -2.60 -2.31
C MET A 88 7.16 -2.30 -3.80
N SER A 89 6.27 -2.99 -4.52
CA SER A 89 5.97 -2.71 -5.93
C SER A 89 4.47 -2.56 -6.14
N LEU A 90 4.09 -1.69 -7.05
CA LEU A 90 2.70 -1.51 -7.50
C LEU A 90 2.62 -1.68 -9.00
N TYR A 91 1.74 -2.55 -9.44
CA TYR A 91 1.44 -2.79 -10.85
C TYR A 91 -0.01 -2.42 -11.16
N HIS A 92 -0.26 -1.93 -12.36
CA HIS A 92 -1.59 -1.69 -12.90
C HIS A 92 -1.64 -2.14 -14.35
N ASN A 93 -2.51 -3.12 -14.67
CA ASN A 93 -2.63 -3.71 -16.01
C ASN A 93 -1.25 -4.11 -16.58
N ASP A 94 -0.49 -4.89 -15.81
CA ASP A 94 0.87 -5.36 -16.13
C ASP A 94 1.96 -4.27 -16.25
N ALA A 95 1.61 -3.00 -16.15
CA ALA A 95 2.57 -1.90 -16.09
C ALA A 95 3.06 -1.67 -14.66
N GLU A 96 4.38 -1.61 -14.48
CA GLU A 96 4.99 -1.24 -13.21
C GLU A 96 4.83 0.26 -12.96
N ILE A 97 4.10 0.63 -11.91
CA ILE A 97 3.86 2.02 -11.50
C ILE A 97 4.91 2.46 -10.49
N PHE A 98 5.20 1.61 -9.51
CA PHE A 98 6.25 1.81 -8.53
C PHE A 98 7.07 0.55 -8.35
N ASN A 99 8.38 0.76 -8.19
CA ASN A 99 9.32 -0.23 -7.70
C ASN A 99 10.19 0.46 -6.63
N LEU A 100 9.85 0.18 -5.38
CA LEU A 100 10.41 0.84 -4.22
C LEU A 100 11.24 -0.17 -3.41
N PRO A 101 12.55 -0.31 -3.66
CA PRO A 101 13.39 -1.19 -2.88
C PRO A 101 13.48 -0.71 -1.42
N GLU A 102 13.89 -1.60 -0.53
CA GLU A 102 14.26 -1.23 0.84
C GLU A 102 15.23 -0.04 0.84
N SER A 103 14.98 0.95 1.69
CA SER A 103 15.77 2.18 1.73
C SER A 103 15.56 2.95 3.03
N GLY A 104 16.35 4.00 3.25
CA GLY A 104 16.05 5.01 4.27
C GLY A 104 14.89 5.92 3.84
N LEU A 105 14.25 6.58 4.81
CA LEU A 105 13.08 7.43 4.59
C LEU A 105 13.32 8.51 3.52
N ARG A 106 14.47 9.20 3.55
CA ARG A 106 14.79 10.23 2.55
C ARG A 106 14.79 9.67 1.13
N GLN A 107 15.42 8.51 0.94
CA GLN A 107 15.47 7.85 -0.36
C GLN A 107 14.09 7.37 -0.79
N ARG A 108 13.27 6.86 0.15
CA ARG A 108 11.89 6.47 -0.10
C ARG A 108 11.04 7.65 -0.61
N ILE A 109 11.16 8.82 0.02
CA ILE A 109 10.49 10.05 -0.44
C ILE A 109 10.92 10.42 -1.86
N ILE A 110 12.22 10.34 -2.16
CA ILE A 110 12.76 10.65 -3.49
C ILE A 110 12.27 9.65 -4.54
N ASN A 111 12.19 8.37 -4.19
CA ASN A 111 11.72 7.32 -5.10
C ASN A 111 10.22 7.49 -5.44
N ILE A 112 9.42 7.98 -4.50
CA ILE A 112 7.99 8.23 -4.72
C ILE A 112 7.75 9.54 -5.48
N TYR A 113 8.35 10.65 -5.03
CA TYR A 113 8.00 12.00 -5.51
C TYR A 113 8.99 12.58 -6.53
N GLY A 114 10.07 11.86 -6.81
CA GLY A 114 11.04 12.21 -7.82
C GLY A 114 12.31 12.86 -7.29
N LYS A 115 13.38 12.72 -8.08
CA LYS A 115 14.76 13.17 -7.72
C LYS A 115 14.88 14.68 -7.48
N SER A 116 14.05 15.49 -8.13
CA SER A 116 14.04 16.95 -7.96
C SER A 116 13.73 17.40 -6.53
N LEU A 117 13.08 16.53 -5.74
CA LEU A 117 12.76 16.82 -4.34
C LEU A 117 13.99 16.74 -3.43
N ASN A 118 15.04 16.02 -3.82
CA ASN A 118 16.21 15.79 -2.97
C ASN A 118 16.87 17.08 -2.43
N GLN A 119 16.98 18.09 -3.29
CA GLN A 119 17.56 19.40 -2.93
C GLN A 119 16.60 20.30 -2.14
N LYS A 120 15.33 19.91 -2.08
CA LYS A 120 14.25 20.68 -1.45
C LYS A 120 13.80 20.12 -0.11
N LEU A 121 14.37 18.99 0.33
CA LEU A 121 14.08 18.36 1.60
C LEU A 121 15.02 18.86 2.69
N LEU A 122 14.44 19.37 3.75
CA LEU A 122 15.11 19.68 5.01
C LEU A 122 14.80 18.58 6.01
N SER A 123 15.83 18.09 6.72
CA SER A 123 15.61 17.19 7.86
C SER A 123 15.03 17.98 9.02
N LEU A 124 14.05 17.38 9.68
CA LEU A 124 13.51 17.86 10.94
C LEU A 124 13.85 16.84 12.01
N ASP A 125 14.48 17.30 13.07
CA ASP A 125 14.75 16.51 14.28
C ASP A 125 14.60 17.44 15.47
N ALA A 126 13.57 17.25 16.25
CA ALA A 126 13.25 18.07 17.41
C ALA A 126 12.80 17.19 18.57
N GLN A 127 13.44 17.35 19.70
CA GLN A 127 13.14 16.62 20.92
C GLN A 127 12.72 17.57 22.03
N SER A 128 11.61 17.28 22.68
CA SER A 128 11.16 17.90 23.92
C SER A 128 11.05 16.86 25.03
N SER A 129 10.71 17.28 26.23
CA SER A 129 10.49 16.37 27.34
C SER A 129 9.31 15.42 27.15
N MET A 130 8.38 15.71 26.22
CA MET A 130 7.15 14.93 26.02
C MET A 130 7.02 14.36 24.60
N VAL A 131 7.70 14.92 23.60
CA VAL A 131 7.53 14.53 22.20
C VAL A 131 8.87 14.59 21.48
N THR A 132 9.14 13.57 20.68
CA THR A 132 10.23 13.55 19.70
C THR A 132 9.62 13.58 18.30
N ILE A 133 10.05 14.54 17.48
CA ILE A 133 9.56 14.68 16.10
C ILE A 133 10.78 14.53 15.19
N SER A 134 10.69 13.58 14.24
CA SER A 134 11.71 13.37 13.23
C SER A 134 11.11 13.20 11.85
N GLY A 135 11.84 13.57 10.80
CA GLY A 135 11.37 13.40 9.43
C GLY A 135 11.93 14.42 8.46
N PHE A 136 11.16 14.73 7.44
CA PHE A 136 11.55 15.68 6.40
C PHE A 136 10.42 16.64 6.07
N VAL A 137 10.79 17.89 5.79
CA VAL A 137 9.86 18.93 5.34
C VAL A 137 10.41 19.56 4.05
N GLY A 138 9.51 19.92 3.14
CA GLY A 138 9.89 20.65 1.93
C GLY A 138 10.30 22.09 2.25
N ARG A 139 11.31 22.62 1.57
CA ARG A 139 11.69 24.03 1.66
C ARG A 139 10.51 24.92 1.27
N PRO A 140 10.34 26.10 1.89
CA PRO A 140 9.23 27.01 1.61
C PRO A 140 9.13 27.42 0.13
N ASP A 141 10.27 27.56 -0.56
CA ASP A 141 10.35 27.89 -1.99
C ASP A 141 9.84 26.76 -2.91
N SER A 142 9.66 25.56 -2.36
CA SER A 142 9.10 24.40 -3.07
C SER A 142 7.60 24.22 -2.85
N ALA A 143 6.96 25.06 -2.04
CA ALA A 143 5.54 24.95 -1.72
C ALA A 143 4.67 25.14 -2.97
N LYS A 144 3.75 24.21 -3.22
CA LYS A 144 2.74 24.33 -4.26
C LYS A 144 1.48 24.98 -3.68
N LYS A 145 0.72 25.73 -4.49
CA LYS A 145 -0.55 26.37 -4.07
C LYS A 145 -1.60 25.41 -3.51
N ARG A 146 -1.49 24.10 -3.81
CA ARG A 146 -2.32 23.04 -3.24
C ARG A 146 -1.43 21.82 -2.96
N GLY A 147 -1.41 21.35 -1.72
CA GLY A 147 -0.76 20.11 -1.32
C GLY A 147 0.77 20.19 -1.31
N GLY A 148 1.35 20.87 -0.33
CA GLY A 148 2.78 20.74 0.00
C GLY A 148 3.08 19.33 0.51
N ILE A 149 4.26 18.79 0.19
CA ILE A 149 4.73 17.52 0.75
C ILE A 149 5.35 17.84 2.12
N ALA A 150 4.66 17.46 3.19
CA ALA A 150 5.24 17.33 4.52
C ALA A 150 5.16 15.86 4.92
N VAL A 151 6.30 15.25 5.22
CA VAL A 151 6.37 13.90 5.77
C VAL A 151 6.90 14.04 7.18
N LEU A 152 5.99 13.88 8.14
CA LEU A 152 6.26 14.01 9.55
C LEU A 152 6.03 12.66 10.23
N PHE A 153 6.98 12.23 11.06
CA PHE A 153 6.84 11.07 11.95
C PHE A 153 6.87 11.56 13.39
N LEU A 154 5.95 11.07 14.18
CA LEU A 154 5.84 11.29 15.62
C LEU A 154 6.32 10.07 16.37
#